data_46ba0c414620b11720fe61a19e63dded
#
_entry.id   46ba0c414620b11720fe61a19e63dded
#
_cell.length_a   1.000
_cell.length_b   1.000
_cell.length_c   1.000
_cell.angle_alpha   90.00
_cell.angle_beta   90.00
_cell.angle_gamma   90.00
#
_symmetry.space_group_name_H-M   'P 1'
#
loop_
_entity.id
_entity.type
_entity.pdbx_description
1 polymer ?
#
loop_
_entity_poly.entity_id
_entity_poly.type
_entity_poly.pdbx_seq_one_letter_code
_entity_poly.pdbx_strand_id
1 'polypeptide(L)'
;MKNLEKIIWIEAEQWAKGQWDIDDVNTDVTVVFSNRMKWITSFFTYKNIQTLREKNTKNGECMNGGYFYSSDMVLINIGSKERIYEVVNFLIETEKFETVFTRYPDVELMDDEYYPKGLLYKK
;
A
#
# COMPACT_ATOMS: atom_id res chain seq x y z
N MET A 1 0.71 -16.48 -8.08
CA MET A 1 1.11 -15.66 -6.93
C MET A 1 1.10 -16.39 -5.61
N LYS A 2 0.17 -17.28 -5.39
CA LYS A 2 0.08 -18.01 -4.12
C LYS A 2 1.36 -18.77 -3.76
N ASN A 3 2.08 -19.26 -4.75
CA ASN A 3 3.25 -20.08 -4.55
C ASN A 3 4.56 -19.30 -4.62
N LEU A 4 4.50 -18.00 -4.80
CA LEU A 4 5.69 -17.16 -4.87
C LEU A 4 6.01 -16.60 -3.49
N GLU A 5 7.30 -16.54 -3.19
CA GLU A 5 7.74 -15.79 -2.02
C GLU A 5 7.58 -14.31 -2.30
N LYS A 6 7.36 -13.53 -1.25
CA LYS A 6 7.14 -12.10 -1.39
C LYS A 6 7.66 -11.34 -0.20
N ILE A 7 7.89 -10.06 -0.41
CA ILE A 7 8.13 -9.11 0.66
C ILE A 7 7.12 -7.99 0.52
N ILE A 8 6.53 -7.61 1.64
CA ILE A 8 5.55 -6.53 1.72
C ILE A 8 6.23 -5.35 2.38
N TRP A 9 6.28 -4.23 1.65
CA TRP A 9 6.87 -2.99 2.13
C TRP A 9 5.75 -2.01 2.42
N ILE A 10 5.78 -1.43 3.60
CA ILE A 10 4.84 -0.40 4.02
C ILE A 10 5.63 0.89 4.17
N GLU A 11 5.29 1.91 3.40
CA GLU A 11 5.98 3.20 3.44
C GLU A 11 6.02 3.77 4.86
N ALA A 12 4.94 3.61 5.61
CA ALA A 12 4.85 4.13 6.97
C ALA A 12 5.94 3.62 7.89
N GLU A 13 6.55 2.47 7.58
CA GLU A 13 7.66 1.94 8.38
C GLU A 13 8.91 2.84 8.32
N GLN A 14 8.99 3.71 7.31
CA GLN A 14 10.11 4.64 7.14
C GLN A 14 9.85 5.98 7.81
N TRP A 15 8.66 6.20 8.34
CA TRP A 15 8.32 7.48 8.96
C TRP A 15 8.95 7.62 10.33
N ALA A 16 9.06 8.88 10.80
CA ALA A 16 9.57 9.16 12.13
C ALA A 16 8.69 8.51 13.19
N LYS A 17 9.31 8.15 14.31
CA LYS A 17 8.61 7.52 15.42
C LYS A 17 7.40 8.35 15.84
N GLY A 18 6.28 7.68 16.01
CA GLY A 18 5.04 8.31 16.44
C GLY A 18 4.18 8.89 15.33
N GLN A 19 4.65 8.87 14.08
CA GLN A 19 3.88 9.39 12.95
C GLN A 19 2.94 8.37 12.33
N TRP A 20 3.13 7.10 12.61
CA TRP A 20 2.27 6.05 12.07
C TRP A 20 1.12 5.78 13.04
N ASP A 21 0.00 6.46 12.81
CA ASP A 21 -1.23 6.26 13.58
C ASP A 21 -2.06 5.18 12.87
N ILE A 22 -2.11 4.00 13.43
CA ILE A 22 -2.78 2.86 12.80
C ILE A 22 -4.29 3.06 12.62
N ASP A 23 -4.89 3.97 13.36
CA ASP A 23 -6.32 4.26 13.24
C ASP A 23 -6.62 5.32 12.19
N ASP A 24 -5.63 6.16 11.86
CA ASP A 24 -5.85 7.30 10.96
C ASP A 24 -4.60 7.47 10.09
N VAL A 25 -4.54 6.73 8.99
CA VAL A 25 -3.33 6.69 8.17
C VAL A 25 -3.66 6.42 6.71
N ASN A 26 -2.85 6.99 5.82
CA ASN A 26 -2.74 6.48 4.47
C ASN A 26 -1.26 6.20 4.20
N THR A 27 -0.99 5.10 3.54
CA THR A 27 0.38 4.66 3.29
C THR A 27 0.43 3.82 2.02
N ASP A 28 1.51 3.97 1.29
CA ASP A 28 1.74 3.12 0.13
C ASP A 28 2.24 1.76 0.60
N VAL A 29 1.81 0.73 -0.11
CA VAL A 29 2.21 -0.65 0.15
C VAL A 29 2.72 -1.24 -1.15
N THR A 30 3.95 -1.71 -1.13
CA THR A 30 4.61 -2.33 -2.27
C THR A 30 4.83 -3.80 -1.97
N VAL A 31 4.46 -4.67 -2.90
CA VAL A 31 4.67 -6.10 -2.77
C VAL A 31 5.61 -6.54 -3.89
N VAL A 32 6.72 -7.15 -3.51
CA VAL A 32 7.73 -7.63 -4.44
C VAL A 32 7.78 -9.15 -4.34
N PHE A 33 7.57 -9.82 -5.46
CA PHE A 33 7.57 -11.27 -5.52
C PHE A 33 8.94 -11.80 -5.98
N SER A 34 9.20 -13.06 -5.67
CA SER A 34 10.46 -13.72 -6.01
C SER A 34 10.69 -13.83 -7.53
N ASN A 35 9.63 -13.66 -8.34
CA ASN A 35 9.75 -13.62 -9.80
C ASN A 35 10.12 -12.24 -10.33
N ARG A 36 10.51 -11.31 -9.44
CA ARG A 36 10.92 -9.94 -9.77
C ARG A 36 9.76 -9.03 -10.20
N MET A 37 8.53 -9.43 -9.95
CA MET A 37 7.38 -8.57 -10.22
C MET A 37 7.09 -7.71 -8.99
N LYS A 38 6.82 -6.43 -9.25
CA LYS A 38 6.57 -5.43 -8.21
C LYS A 38 5.20 -4.82 -8.42
N TRP A 39 4.43 -4.74 -7.35
CA TRP A 39 3.06 -4.24 -7.35
C TRP A 39 2.87 -3.22 -6.25
N ILE A 40 2.03 -2.23 -6.48
CA ILE A 40 1.80 -1.15 -5.50
C ILE A 40 0.32 -0.81 -5.41
N THR A 41 -0.11 -0.42 -4.21
CA THR A 41 -1.38 0.27 -3.98
C THR A 41 -1.23 1.15 -2.74
N SER A 42 -2.23 1.99 -2.48
CA SER A 42 -2.26 2.82 -1.28
C SER A 42 -3.38 2.35 -0.37
N PHE A 43 -3.08 2.18 0.90
CA PHE A 43 -4.07 1.81 1.90
C PHE A 43 -4.48 3.05 2.68
N PHE A 44 -5.79 3.25 2.83
CA PHE A 44 -6.36 4.35 3.61
C PHE A 44 -7.27 3.76 4.65
N THR A 45 -7.11 4.17 5.90
CA THR A 45 -8.13 3.79 6.90
C THR A 45 -9.40 4.57 6.62
N TYR A 46 -10.54 3.99 6.98
CA TYR A 46 -11.82 4.69 6.84
C TYR A 46 -11.80 6.00 7.61
N LYS A 47 -11.18 6.03 8.78
CA LYS A 47 -11.05 7.25 9.56
C LYS A 47 -10.21 8.30 8.84
N ASN A 48 -9.16 7.88 8.14
CA ASN A 48 -8.31 8.82 7.39
C ASN A 48 -9.08 9.52 6.28
N ILE A 49 -10.01 8.83 5.63
CA ILE A 49 -10.86 9.47 4.62
C ILE A 49 -11.66 10.60 5.25
N GLN A 50 -12.19 10.38 6.45
CA GLN A 50 -12.94 11.42 7.17
C GLN A 50 -12.03 12.58 7.56
N THR A 51 -10.82 12.28 8.04
CA THR A 51 -9.82 13.30 8.38
C THR A 51 -9.46 14.16 7.17
N LEU A 52 -9.25 13.52 6.02
CA LEU A 52 -8.95 14.24 4.78
C LEU A 52 -10.12 15.11 4.33
N ARG A 53 -11.34 14.62 4.48
CA ARG A 53 -12.54 15.41 4.16
C ARG A 53 -12.61 16.68 5.02
N GLU A 54 -12.38 16.54 6.31
CA GLU A 54 -12.40 17.68 7.24
C GLU A 54 -11.32 18.69 6.89
N LYS A 55 -10.11 18.22 6.60
CA LYS A 55 -9.01 19.08 6.19
C LYS A 55 -9.36 19.82 4.90
N ASN A 56 -9.87 19.11 3.90
CA ASN A 56 -10.20 19.69 2.61
C ASN A 56 -11.35 20.70 2.71
N THR A 57 -12.29 20.47 3.62
CA THR A 57 -13.37 21.41 3.91
C THR A 57 -12.80 22.74 4.42
N LYS A 58 -11.78 22.67 5.27
CA LYS A 58 -11.18 23.87 5.88
C LYS A 58 -10.29 24.64 4.92
N ASN A 59 -9.54 23.95 4.06
CA ASN A 59 -8.57 24.61 3.18
C ASN A 59 -9.07 24.82 1.75
N GLY A 60 -10.29 24.40 1.44
CA GLY A 60 -10.92 24.60 0.13
C GLY A 60 -10.54 23.56 -0.92
N GLU A 61 -9.72 22.59 -0.58
CA GLU A 61 -9.33 21.55 -1.53
C GLU A 61 -10.47 20.57 -1.81
N CYS A 62 -10.41 19.91 -2.97
CA CYS A 62 -11.41 18.93 -3.39
C CYS A 62 -12.84 19.48 -3.28
N MET A 63 -13.06 20.70 -3.83
CA MET A 63 -14.35 21.37 -3.77
C MET A 63 -14.85 21.48 -2.32
N ASN A 64 -14.00 21.96 -1.44
CA ASN A 64 -14.31 22.11 -0.01
C ASN A 64 -14.69 20.78 0.65
N GLY A 65 -13.97 19.73 0.27
CA GLY A 65 -14.24 18.40 0.81
C GLY A 65 -15.44 17.71 0.17
N GLY A 66 -15.91 18.22 -0.95
CA GLY A 66 -17.06 17.66 -1.65
C GLY A 66 -16.75 16.33 -2.36
N TYR A 67 -15.49 16.05 -2.59
CA TYR A 67 -15.06 14.75 -3.12
C TYR A 67 -13.64 14.45 -2.66
N PHE A 68 -13.25 13.18 -2.82
CA PHE A 68 -11.88 12.75 -2.64
C PHE A 68 -11.57 11.67 -3.69
N TYR A 69 -10.35 11.70 -4.20
CA TYR A 69 -9.94 10.77 -5.23
C TYR A 69 -8.47 10.40 -5.02
N SER A 70 -8.19 9.13 -5.20
CA SER A 70 -6.83 8.61 -5.27
C SER A 70 -6.85 7.39 -6.18
N SER A 71 -5.88 7.27 -7.05
CA SER A 71 -5.71 6.05 -7.85
C SER A 71 -5.20 4.93 -6.94
N ASP A 72 -5.56 3.70 -7.23
CA ASP A 72 -5.08 2.52 -6.49
C ASP A 72 -5.30 2.66 -4.98
N MET A 73 -6.57 2.76 -4.58
CA MET A 73 -6.91 2.96 -3.18
C MET A 73 -7.60 1.72 -2.59
N VAL A 74 -7.12 1.27 -1.44
CA VAL A 74 -7.76 0.22 -0.66
C VAL A 74 -8.18 0.80 0.68
N LEU A 75 -9.43 0.63 1.04
CA LEU A 75 -9.92 1.07 2.35
C LEU A 75 -9.77 -0.07 3.35
N ILE A 76 -9.28 0.26 4.53
CA ILE A 76 -8.98 -0.71 5.58
C ILE A 76 -9.44 -0.16 6.92
N ASN A 77 -9.87 -1.03 7.83
CA ASN A 77 -10.36 -0.58 9.12
C ASN A 77 -9.25 -0.15 10.09
N ILE A 78 -8.12 -0.83 10.04
CA ILE A 78 -6.95 -0.50 10.87
C ILE A 78 -5.73 -0.61 9.96
N GLY A 79 -4.88 0.41 9.97
CA GLY A 79 -3.67 0.45 9.14
C GLY A 79 -2.43 -0.07 9.83
N SER A 80 -2.55 -1.09 10.65
CA SER A 80 -1.40 -1.73 11.29
C SER A 80 -0.67 -2.63 10.30
N LYS A 81 0.59 -2.91 10.60
CA LYS A 81 1.39 -3.82 9.79
C LYS A 81 0.72 -5.18 9.66
N GLU A 82 0.24 -5.72 10.76
CA GLU A 82 -0.40 -7.03 10.81
C GLU A 82 -1.66 -7.08 9.95
N ARG A 83 -2.49 -6.03 10.05
CA ARG A 83 -3.74 -5.99 9.28
C ARG A 83 -3.46 -5.82 7.79
N ILE A 84 -2.49 -4.98 7.42
CA ILE A 84 -2.10 -4.81 6.03
C ILE A 84 -1.63 -6.15 5.46
N TYR A 85 -0.80 -6.88 6.19
CA TYR A 85 -0.33 -8.19 5.77
C TYR A 85 -1.50 -9.17 5.58
N GLU A 86 -2.46 -9.17 6.51
CA GLU A 86 -3.64 -10.02 6.40
C GLU A 86 -4.42 -9.73 5.13
N VAL A 87 -4.62 -8.43 4.82
CA VAL A 87 -5.39 -8.04 3.63
C VAL A 87 -4.64 -8.43 2.35
N VAL A 88 -3.33 -8.18 2.30
CA VAL A 88 -2.53 -8.57 1.13
C VAL A 88 -2.64 -10.08 0.89
N ASN A 89 -2.46 -10.87 1.94
CA ASN A 89 -2.54 -12.32 1.82
C ASN A 89 -3.93 -12.81 1.44
N PHE A 90 -4.97 -12.18 1.96
CA PHE A 90 -6.34 -12.52 1.61
C PHE A 90 -6.63 -12.23 0.13
N LEU A 91 -6.13 -11.10 -0.38
CA LEU A 91 -6.30 -10.75 -1.79
C LEU A 91 -5.58 -11.75 -2.70
N ILE A 92 -4.41 -12.22 -2.29
CA ILE A 92 -3.68 -13.24 -3.04
C ILE A 92 -4.47 -14.57 -3.02
N GLU A 93 -4.95 -14.99 -1.85
CA GLU A 93 -5.70 -16.24 -1.70
C GLU A 93 -7.01 -16.24 -2.50
N THR A 94 -7.67 -15.09 -2.58
CA THR A 94 -8.95 -14.99 -3.29
C THR A 94 -8.77 -14.56 -4.75
N GLU A 95 -7.54 -14.52 -5.23
CA GLU A 95 -7.19 -14.18 -6.62
C GLU A 95 -7.69 -12.80 -7.06
N LYS A 96 -7.72 -11.86 -6.12
CA LYS A 96 -8.12 -10.47 -6.39
C LYS A 96 -6.93 -9.51 -6.38
N PHE A 97 -5.75 -10.00 -6.04
CA PHE A 97 -4.56 -9.15 -5.89
C PHE A 97 -4.27 -8.33 -7.16
N GLU A 98 -4.29 -8.96 -8.33
CA GLU A 98 -3.97 -8.30 -9.59
C GLU A 98 -5.00 -7.24 -10.00
N THR A 99 -6.22 -7.33 -9.47
CA THR A 99 -7.26 -6.33 -9.71
C THR A 99 -7.06 -5.10 -8.83
N VAL A 100 -6.57 -5.31 -7.62
CA VAL A 100 -6.46 -4.27 -6.59
C VAL A 100 -5.14 -3.53 -6.66
N PHE A 101 -4.05 -4.24 -6.88
CA PHE A 101 -2.72 -3.66 -6.98
C PHE A 101 -2.37 -3.34 -8.43
N THR A 102 -1.55 -2.32 -8.63
CA THR A 102 -1.05 -1.96 -9.95
C THR A 102 0.38 -2.47 -10.11
N ARG A 103 0.62 -3.14 -11.23
CA ARG A 103 1.96 -3.66 -11.53
C ARG A 103 2.86 -2.56 -12.07
N TYR A 104 4.07 -2.51 -11.57
CA TYR A 104 5.09 -1.61 -12.08
C TYR A 104 5.71 -2.19 -13.35
N PRO A 105 6.16 -1.33 -14.29
CA PRO A 105 6.86 -1.79 -15.49
C PRO A 105 8.12 -2.58 -15.16
N ASP A 106 8.45 -3.55 -15.99
CA ASP A 106 9.61 -4.42 -15.77
C ASP A 106 10.93 -3.64 -15.70
N VAL A 107 11.02 -2.50 -16.38
CA VAL A 107 12.23 -1.68 -16.38
C VAL A 107 12.64 -1.26 -14.97
N GLU A 108 11.68 -1.09 -14.07
CA GLU A 108 11.96 -0.71 -12.69
C GLU A 108 12.51 -1.87 -11.86
N LEU A 109 12.36 -3.08 -12.35
CA LEU A 109 12.86 -4.27 -11.66
C LEU A 109 14.39 -4.41 -11.78
N MET A 110 15.02 -3.58 -12.58
CA MET A 110 16.48 -3.62 -12.76
C MET A 110 17.23 -2.80 -11.72
N ASP A 111 16.53 -2.02 -10.90
CA ASP A 111 17.14 -1.18 -9.87
C ASP A 111 17.16 -1.90 -8.53
N ASP A 112 18.33 -2.42 -8.16
CA ASP A 112 18.49 -3.19 -6.93
C ASP A 112 18.18 -2.40 -5.66
N GLU A 113 18.17 -1.07 -5.73
CA GLU A 113 17.85 -0.23 -4.57
C GLU A 113 16.40 -0.41 -4.11
N TYR A 114 15.52 -0.82 -5.01
CA TYR A 114 14.10 -1.02 -4.70
C TYR A 114 13.79 -2.37 -4.11
N TYR A 115 14.75 -3.28 -4.09
CA TYR A 115 14.48 -4.66 -3.69
C TYR A 115 15.25 -5.04 -2.44
N PRO A 116 14.60 -5.69 -1.49
CA PRO A 116 15.30 -6.22 -0.33
C PRO A 116 16.35 -7.22 -0.76
N LYS A 117 17.51 -7.13 -0.13
CA LYS A 117 18.55 -8.10 -0.39
C LYS A 117 18.07 -9.49 0.00
N GLY A 118 18.36 -10.45 -0.82
CA GLY A 118 17.98 -11.84 -0.58
C GLY A 118 16.72 -12.27 -1.30
N LEU A 119 15.80 -11.36 -1.61
CA LEU A 119 14.60 -11.75 -2.33
C LEU A 119 14.89 -12.11 -3.79
N LEU A 120 15.61 -11.21 -4.48
CA LEU A 120 15.90 -11.41 -5.91
C LEU A 120 16.90 -12.52 -6.18
N TYR A 121 17.75 -12.81 -5.21
CA TYR A 121 18.80 -13.81 -5.35
C TYR A 121 18.48 -15.13 -4.68
N LYS A 122 17.31 -15.23 -4.11
CA LYS A 122 16.86 -16.44 -3.46
C LYS A 122 16.35 -17.43 -4.50
N LYS A 123 16.83 -18.62 -4.42
CA LYS A 123 16.48 -19.70 -5.35
C LYS A 123 15.54 -20.71 -4.73
#